data_4d8f5a8bc214b3f3f8ed6c6793f3d435
#
_entry.id   4d8f5a8bc214b3f3f8ed6c6793f3d435
#
_cell.length_a   1.000
_cell.length_b   1.000
_cell.length_c   1.000
_cell.angle_alpha   90.00
_cell.angle_beta   90.00
_cell.angle_gamma   90.00
#
_symmetry.space_group_name_H-M   'P 1'
#
loop_
_entity.id
_entity.type
_entity.pdbx_description
1 polymer ?
#
loop_
_entity_poly.entity_id
_entity_poly.type
_entity_poly.pdbx_seq_one_letter_code
_entity_poly.pdbx_strand_id
1 'polypeptide(L)'
;KPIINNEEKDTFEFEFGDFNFNSKLRILTHKEGENYKLSPKENQLLKMLVINFDDLLPRDIALNKIWRDANYFTSRSMDVYIAKLRKYLDKDVSLKIINVHGEGFRLMKE
;
A
#
# COMPACT_ATOMS: atom_id res chain seq x y z
N LYS A 1 -9.16 22.15 -4.61
CA LYS A 1 -8.60 22.06 -3.56
C LYS A 1 -7.51 22.87 -3.23
N PRO A 2 -7.62 23.86 -2.93
CA PRO A 2 -6.62 24.73 -2.69
C PRO A 2 -5.79 24.40 -1.60
N ILE A 3 -6.15 24.16 -0.59
CA ILE A 3 -5.33 23.95 0.47
C ILE A 3 -4.60 22.76 0.23
N ILE A 4 -4.42 22.47 -0.98
CA ILE A 4 -3.70 21.37 -1.33
C ILE A 4 -2.42 21.22 -0.68
N ASN A 5 -1.68 22.22 -0.53
CA ASN A 5 -0.38 22.10 0.05
C ASN A 5 -0.41 21.49 1.43
N ASN A 6 -1.32 21.93 2.24
CA ASN A 6 -1.42 21.40 3.56
C ASN A 6 -1.84 19.97 3.51
N GLU A 7 -2.76 19.66 2.62
CA GLU A 7 -3.21 18.31 2.50
C GLU A 7 -2.10 17.39 2.11
N GLU A 8 -1.27 17.81 1.19
CA GLU A 8 -0.18 16.98 0.76
C GLU A 8 0.84 16.77 1.85
N LYS A 9 1.17 17.81 2.56
CA LYS A 9 2.14 17.71 3.62
C LYS A 9 1.65 16.81 4.73
N ASP A 10 0.38 16.88 5.00
CA ASP A 10 -0.18 16.15 6.12
C ASP A 10 -0.85 14.85 5.72
N THR A 11 -0.71 14.44 4.47
CA THR A 11 -1.38 13.25 4.04
C THR A 11 -0.66 12.02 4.54
N PHE A 12 -1.10 11.50 5.64
CA PHE A 12 -0.61 10.24 6.16
C PHE A 12 -1.77 9.39 6.64
N GLU A 13 -3.00 9.89 6.57
CA GLU A 13 -4.18 9.10 6.91
C GLU A 13 -5.01 8.87 5.67
N PHE A 14 -5.38 7.63 5.44
CA PHE A 14 -6.09 7.23 4.25
C PHE A 14 -7.27 6.37 4.60
N GLU A 15 -8.33 6.47 3.81
CA GLU A 15 -9.50 5.65 4.00
C GLU A 15 -9.74 4.92 2.70
N PHE A 16 -9.79 3.61 2.73
CA PHE A 16 -10.06 2.84 1.53
C PHE A 16 -10.76 1.55 1.91
N GLY A 17 -11.88 1.24 1.21
CA GLY A 17 -12.70 0.10 1.58
C GLY A 17 -13.12 0.23 3.03
N ASP A 18 -12.94 -0.83 3.78
CA ASP A 18 -13.32 -0.88 5.20
C ASP A 18 -12.15 -0.52 6.11
N PHE A 19 -11.11 0.10 5.58
CA PHE A 19 -9.90 0.35 6.34
C PHE A 19 -9.58 1.83 6.50
N ASN A 20 -8.94 2.13 7.62
CA ASN A 20 -8.28 3.40 7.84
C ASN A 20 -6.81 3.09 8.02
N PHE A 21 -5.96 3.83 7.34
CA PHE A 21 -4.53 3.58 7.37
C PHE A 21 -3.81 4.85 7.80
N ASN A 22 -3.04 4.76 8.89
CA ASN A 22 -2.23 5.88 9.35
C ASN A 22 -0.77 5.52 9.07
N SER A 23 -0.22 6.11 8.02
CA SER A 23 1.13 5.76 7.59
C SER A 23 2.20 6.36 8.50
N LYS A 24 1.86 7.37 9.27
CA LYS A 24 2.81 7.94 10.20
C LYS A 24 3.00 7.02 11.39
N LEU A 25 1.94 6.42 11.87
CA LEU A 25 1.99 5.49 12.98
C LEU A 25 2.16 4.05 12.52
N ARG A 26 2.05 3.81 11.24
CA ARG A 26 2.15 2.47 10.64
C ARG A 26 1.06 1.54 11.18
N ILE A 27 -0.15 2.05 11.25
CA ILE A 27 -1.28 1.27 11.75
C ILE A 27 -2.37 1.19 10.70
N LEU A 28 -2.82 -0.03 10.43
CA LEU A 28 -3.93 -0.30 9.53
C LEU A 28 -5.08 -0.79 10.40
N THR A 29 -6.21 -0.10 10.35
CA THR A 29 -7.36 -0.41 11.19
C THR A 29 -8.56 -0.79 10.35
N HIS A 30 -9.17 -1.93 10.68
CA HIS A 30 -10.40 -2.34 10.04
C HIS A 30 -11.57 -1.69 10.77
N LYS A 31 -12.64 -1.39 10.05
CA LYS A 31 -13.78 -0.70 10.65
C LYS A 31 -14.37 -1.44 11.85
N GLU A 32 -14.14 -2.74 11.94
CA GLU A 32 -14.64 -3.50 13.09
C GLU A 32 -13.68 -3.50 14.26
N GLY A 33 -12.62 -2.72 14.17
CA GLY A 33 -11.76 -2.49 15.31
C GLY A 33 -10.42 -3.19 15.33
N GLU A 34 -10.16 -4.08 14.39
CA GLU A 34 -8.87 -4.78 14.35
C GLU A 34 -7.78 -3.85 13.88
N ASN A 35 -6.66 -3.85 14.59
CA ASN A 35 -5.51 -3.03 14.25
C ASN A 35 -4.32 -3.89 13.88
N TYR A 36 -3.62 -3.50 12.83
CA TYR A 36 -2.41 -4.18 12.42
C TYR A 36 -1.26 -3.19 12.42
N LYS A 37 -0.20 -3.52 13.13
CA LYS A 37 0.99 -2.67 13.14
C LYS A 37 1.89 -3.13 12.02
N LEU A 38 2.18 -2.24 11.10
CA LEU A 38 2.96 -2.59 9.91
C LEU A 38 4.44 -2.37 10.14
N SER A 39 5.27 -3.20 9.50
CA SER A 39 6.70 -2.96 9.50
C SER A 39 6.97 -1.76 8.60
N PRO A 40 8.17 -1.17 8.68
CA PRO A 40 8.47 -0.01 7.85
C PRO A 40 8.27 -0.25 6.36
N LYS A 41 8.69 -1.40 5.85
CA LYS A 41 8.54 -1.67 4.42
C LYS A 41 7.10 -1.98 4.04
N GLU A 42 6.36 -2.69 4.91
CA GLU A 42 4.93 -2.91 4.67
C GLU A 42 4.22 -1.56 4.57
N ASN A 43 4.57 -0.66 5.48
CA ASN A 43 3.96 0.65 5.55
C ASN A 43 4.24 1.46 4.28
N GLN A 44 5.49 1.47 3.85
CA GLN A 44 5.87 2.21 2.66
C GLN A 44 5.19 1.66 1.42
N LEU A 45 5.14 0.34 1.31
CA LEU A 45 4.53 -0.29 0.15
C LEU A 45 3.02 -0.04 0.12
N LEU A 46 2.36 -0.19 1.26
CA LEU A 46 0.92 0.06 1.33
C LEU A 46 0.62 1.52 1.01
N LYS A 47 1.43 2.43 1.52
CA LYS A 47 1.21 3.85 1.25
C LYS A 47 1.29 4.13 -0.24
N MET A 48 2.27 3.56 -0.94
CA MET A 48 2.38 3.77 -2.37
C MET A 48 1.18 3.19 -3.12
N LEU A 49 0.70 2.03 -2.69
CA LEU A 49 -0.47 1.42 -3.32
C LEU A 49 -1.71 2.27 -3.11
N VAL A 50 -1.88 2.80 -1.90
CA VAL A 50 -3.08 3.59 -1.58
C VAL A 50 -3.05 4.95 -2.30
N ILE A 51 -1.88 5.58 -2.37
CA ILE A 51 -1.76 6.84 -3.09
C ILE A 51 -2.11 6.64 -4.57
N ASN A 52 -1.77 5.47 -5.11
CA ASN A 52 -2.10 5.15 -6.49
C ASN A 52 -3.37 4.30 -6.60
N PHE A 53 -4.26 4.42 -5.63
CA PHE A 53 -5.45 3.57 -5.57
C PHE A 53 -6.14 3.51 -6.93
N ASP A 54 -6.44 2.29 -7.37
CA ASP A 54 -7.11 2.03 -8.63
C ASP A 54 -6.22 2.26 -9.85
N ASP A 55 -4.95 2.60 -9.63
CA ASP A 55 -3.98 2.79 -10.70
C ASP A 55 -2.79 1.87 -10.52
N LEU A 56 -2.02 1.73 -11.57
CA LEU A 56 -0.85 0.88 -11.55
C LEU A 56 0.26 1.50 -10.69
N LEU A 57 0.81 0.70 -9.80
CA LEU A 57 2.06 1.05 -9.14
C LEU A 57 3.16 0.26 -9.86
N PRO A 58 4.00 0.93 -10.64
CA PRO A 58 5.05 0.22 -11.37
C PRO A 58 6.03 -0.45 -10.41
N ARG A 59 6.40 -1.67 -10.73
CA ARG A 59 7.27 -2.47 -9.88
C ARG A 59 8.60 -1.78 -9.63
N ASP A 60 9.23 -1.25 -10.69
CA ASP A 60 10.52 -0.61 -10.55
C ASP A 60 10.47 0.63 -9.68
N ILE A 61 9.40 1.38 -9.77
CA ILE A 61 9.24 2.59 -8.94
C ILE A 61 9.25 2.20 -7.48
N ALA A 62 8.45 1.19 -7.12
CA ALA A 62 8.37 0.74 -5.74
C ALA A 62 9.70 0.17 -5.27
N LEU A 63 10.35 -0.64 -6.10
CA LEU A 63 11.61 -1.25 -5.71
C LEU A 63 12.68 -0.21 -5.46
N ASN A 64 12.80 0.77 -6.34
CA ASN A 64 13.82 1.79 -6.17
C ASN A 64 13.53 2.70 -4.99
N LYS A 65 12.26 3.00 -4.76
CA LYS A 65 11.92 3.89 -3.67
C LYS A 65 12.06 3.24 -2.30
N ILE A 66 11.67 2.00 -2.18
CA ILE A 66 11.63 1.32 -0.88
C ILE A 66 12.89 0.51 -0.61
N TRP A 67 13.37 -0.21 -1.60
CA TRP A 67 14.55 -1.06 -1.44
C TRP A 67 15.81 -0.44 -1.99
N ARG A 68 15.65 0.67 -2.73
CA ARG A 68 16.76 1.41 -3.32
C ARG A 68 17.54 0.63 -4.36
N ASP A 69 16.99 -0.44 -4.84
CA ASP A 69 17.62 -1.27 -5.84
C ASP A 69 16.58 -2.21 -6.43
N ALA A 70 16.56 -2.33 -7.74
CA ALA A 70 15.62 -3.22 -8.42
C ALA A 70 16.39 -4.40 -8.96
N ASN A 71 16.45 -5.49 -8.22
CA ASN A 71 17.13 -6.70 -8.66
C ASN A 71 16.30 -7.93 -8.28
N TYR A 72 16.84 -9.10 -8.58
CA TYR A 72 16.12 -10.35 -8.34
C TYR A 72 15.72 -10.50 -6.86
N PHE A 73 16.65 -10.19 -5.95
CA PHE A 73 16.40 -10.42 -4.54
C PHE A 73 15.38 -9.43 -3.97
N THR A 74 15.49 -8.15 -4.35
CA THR A 74 14.54 -7.16 -3.86
C THR A 74 13.16 -7.40 -4.47
N SER A 75 13.12 -7.87 -5.71
CA SER A 75 11.87 -8.20 -6.36
C SER A 75 11.15 -9.33 -5.61
N ARG A 76 11.90 -10.37 -5.22
CA ARG A 76 11.33 -11.46 -4.46
C ARG A 76 10.86 -11.00 -3.08
N SER A 77 11.64 -10.11 -2.47
CA SER A 77 11.26 -9.54 -1.19
C SER A 77 9.95 -8.78 -1.29
N MET A 78 9.79 -7.98 -2.34
CA MET A 78 8.57 -7.24 -2.53
C MET A 78 7.37 -8.16 -2.68
N ASP A 79 7.53 -9.28 -3.38
CA ASP A 79 6.44 -10.23 -3.55
C ASP A 79 5.97 -10.78 -2.19
N VAL A 80 6.91 -10.99 -1.27
CA VAL A 80 6.57 -11.46 0.07
C VAL A 80 5.75 -10.40 0.81
N TYR A 81 6.15 -9.13 0.67
CA TYR A 81 5.41 -8.05 1.33
C TYR A 81 4.02 -7.86 0.72
N ILE A 82 3.89 -8.04 -0.59
CA ILE A 82 2.58 -7.99 -1.23
C ILE A 82 1.68 -9.09 -0.66
N ALA A 83 2.22 -10.28 -0.47
CA ALA A 83 1.44 -11.38 0.10
C ALA A 83 0.98 -11.05 1.52
N LYS A 84 1.84 -10.42 2.31
CA LYS A 84 1.47 -10.03 3.67
C LYS A 84 0.36 -8.98 3.65
N LEU A 85 0.47 -8.00 2.76
CA LEU A 85 -0.57 -6.97 2.67
C LEU A 85 -1.89 -7.57 2.23
N ARG A 86 -1.85 -8.52 1.31
CA ARG A 86 -3.09 -9.20 0.89
C ARG A 86 -3.78 -9.86 2.07
N LYS A 87 -3.01 -10.44 2.97
CA LYS A 87 -3.60 -11.08 4.14
C LYS A 87 -4.32 -10.09 5.03
N TYR A 88 -3.71 -8.95 5.27
CA TYR A 88 -4.36 -7.93 6.10
C TYR A 88 -5.65 -7.46 5.43
N LEU A 89 -5.60 -7.23 4.12
CA LEU A 89 -6.73 -6.65 3.41
C LEU A 89 -7.86 -7.63 3.15
N ASP A 90 -7.64 -8.92 3.38
CA ASP A 90 -8.67 -9.94 3.17
C ASP A 90 -9.92 -9.69 4.01
N LYS A 91 -9.82 -8.90 5.06
CA LYS A 91 -10.99 -8.57 5.86
C LYS A 91 -12.05 -7.84 5.04
N ASP A 92 -11.66 -7.18 3.98
CA ASP A 92 -12.61 -6.54 3.07
C ASP A 92 -12.48 -7.27 1.73
N VAL A 93 -13.41 -8.17 1.47
CA VAL A 93 -13.32 -9.01 0.27
C VAL A 93 -13.42 -8.24 -1.03
N SER A 94 -13.86 -7.00 -0.98
CA SER A 94 -13.95 -6.19 -2.19
C SER A 94 -12.60 -5.57 -2.57
N LEU A 95 -11.63 -5.56 -1.64
CA LEU A 95 -10.33 -5.01 -1.94
C LEU A 95 -9.41 -6.06 -2.53
N LYS A 96 -8.68 -5.69 -3.57
CA LYS A 96 -7.77 -6.61 -4.25
C LYS A 96 -6.46 -5.91 -4.57
N ILE A 97 -5.36 -6.63 -4.41
CA ILE A 97 -4.08 -6.18 -4.96
C ILE A 97 -3.84 -7.08 -6.15
N ILE A 98 -4.00 -6.53 -7.33
CA ILE A 98 -3.89 -7.29 -8.57
C ILE A 98 -2.49 -7.22 -9.12
N ASN A 99 -1.97 -8.35 -9.58
CA ASN A 99 -0.67 -8.40 -10.19
C ASN A 99 -0.87 -8.10 -11.68
N VAL A 100 -0.30 -6.98 -12.14
CA VAL A 100 -0.36 -6.63 -13.56
C VAL A 100 0.92 -7.18 -14.16
N HIS A 101 0.78 -8.25 -14.90
CA HIS A 101 1.90 -9.04 -15.38
C HIS A 101 3.01 -8.19 -15.99
N GLY A 102 4.21 -8.34 -15.46
CA GLY A 102 5.38 -7.66 -16.00
C GLY A 102 5.45 -6.16 -15.73
N GLU A 103 4.44 -5.57 -15.10
CA GLU A 103 4.40 -4.12 -14.92
C GLU A 103 4.37 -3.68 -13.48
N GLY A 104 3.60 -4.35 -12.64
CA GLY A 104 3.50 -3.94 -11.25
C GLY A 104 2.24 -4.43 -10.59
N PHE A 105 1.72 -3.63 -9.68
CA PHE A 105 0.56 -4.01 -8.89
C PHE A 105 -0.50 -2.91 -8.92
N ARG A 106 -1.73 -3.29 -8.65
CA ARG A 106 -2.81 -2.33 -8.56
C ARG A 106 -3.69 -2.68 -7.37
N LEU A 107 -3.88 -1.74 -6.47
CA LEU A 107 -4.81 -1.89 -5.36
C LEU A 107 -6.14 -1.31 -5.82
N MET A 108 -7.18 -2.10 -5.79
CA MET A 108 -8.48 -1.63 -6.26
C MET A 108 -9.61 -2.24 -5.48
N LYS A 109 -10.79 -1.66 -5.63
CA LYS A 109 -11.98 -2.16 -4.99
C LYS A 109 -12.93 -2.63 -6.08
N GLU A 110 -13.42 -3.85 -5.94
CA GLU A 110 -14.37 -4.39 -6.89
C GLU A 110 -15.78 -3.94 -6.62
#